data_168ae692be716c7f542f20cff09fc10d
#
_entry.id   168ae692be716c7f542f20cff09fc10d
#
_cell.length_a   1.000
_cell.length_b   1.000
_cell.length_c   1.000
_cell.angle_alpha   90.00
_cell.angle_beta   90.00
_cell.angle_gamma   90.00
#
_symmetry.space_group_name_H-M   'P 1'
#
loop_
_entity.id
_entity.type
_entity.pdbx_description
1 polymer ?
#
loop_
_entity_poly.entity_id
_entity_poly.type
_entity_poly.pdbx_seq_one_letter_code
_entity_poly.pdbx_strand_id
1 'polypeptide(L)'
;MILEKHLTIKEARNEIEKLENELDVYLTKKKINYIKTQPGSSKFKDVVTSRTNAIFDKFSHYIIKDEELDTKIYSLQESILSYQEYILKEMQRISNIEPYKLKVYELREDMEFMRKYNRKRYWIEIAESLNYSEKQVRRIYKEIINGKI
;
A
#
# COMPACT_ATOMS: atom_id res chain seq x y z
N MET A 1 -6.41 8.43 -9.02
CA MET A 1 -5.75 9.03 -7.85
C MET A 1 -4.72 10.05 -8.30
N ILE A 2 -4.88 11.27 -7.86
CA ILE A 2 -3.94 12.35 -8.15
C ILE A 2 -2.91 12.37 -7.02
N LEU A 3 -1.65 12.12 -7.36
CA LEU A 3 -0.55 12.23 -6.41
C LEU A 3 -0.01 13.66 -6.46
N GLU A 4 -0.21 14.41 -5.40
CA GLU A 4 0.32 15.78 -5.28
C GLU A 4 1.85 15.79 -5.15
N LYS A 5 2.42 14.70 -4.71
CA LYS A 5 3.86 14.55 -4.51
C LYS A 5 4.34 13.23 -5.13
N HIS A 6 5.49 13.29 -5.79
CA HIS A 6 6.14 12.08 -6.29
C HIS A 6 6.57 11.19 -5.11
N LEU A 7 6.10 9.94 -5.12
CA LEU A 7 6.43 8.96 -4.08
C LEU A 7 7.60 8.08 -4.52
N THR A 8 8.44 7.70 -3.58
CA THR A 8 9.43 6.65 -3.82
C THR A 8 8.75 5.29 -3.83
N ILE A 9 9.40 4.29 -4.40
CA ILE A 9 8.88 2.90 -4.41
C ILE A 9 8.64 2.41 -2.98
N LYS A 10 9.54 2.74 -2.05
CA LYS A 10 9.41 2.38 -0.64
C LYS A 10 8.17 3.02 0.00
N GLU A 11 7.95 4.31 -0.25
CA GLU A 11 6.77 5.02 0.25
C GLU A 11 5.49 4.42 -0.31
N ALA A 12 5.46 4.11 -1.61
CA ALA A 12 4.31 3.48 -2.25
C ALA A 12 4.04 2.08 -1.67
N ARG A 13 5.06 1.28 -1.42
CA ARG A 13 4.91 -0.03 -0.77
C ARG A 13 4.37 0.09 0.65
N ASN A 14 4.82 1.08 1.40
CA ASN A 14 4.29 1.36 2.74
C ASN A 14 2.80 1.72 2.70
N GLU A 15 2.38 2.50 1.71
CA GLU A 15 0.96 2.81 1.53
C GLU A 15 0.13 1.58 1.17
N ILE A 16 0.67 0.68 0.34
CA ILE A 16 0.02 -0.61 0.03
C ILE A 16 -0.15 -1.44 1.30
N GLU A 17 0.88 -1.54 2.12
CA GLU A 17 0.83 -2.29 3.38
C GLU A 17 -0.27 -1.76 4.31
N LYS A 18 -0.37 -0.45 4.46
CA LYS A 18 -1.44 0.19 5.24
C LYS A 18 -2.83 -0.14 4.70
N LEU A 19 -2.99 -0.08 3.38
CA LEU A 19 -4.25 -0.40 2.72
C LEU A 19 -4.61 -1.88 2.85
N GLU A 20 -3.65 -2.78 2.74
CA GLU A 20 -3.85 -4.21 2.94
C GLU A 20 -4.27 -4.53 4.37
N ASN A 21 -3.68 -3.88 5.36
CA ASN A 21 -4.06 -4.04 6.76
C ASN A 21 -5.49 -3.53 7.00
N GLU A 22 -5.84 -2.40 6.42
CA GLU A 22 -7.21 -1.88 6.48
C GLU A 22 -8.20 -2.81 5.78
N LEU A 23 -7.83 -3.34 4.61
CA LEU A 23 -8.63 -4.31 3.86
C LEU A 23 -8.91 -5.57 4.70
N ASP A 24 -7.91 -6.10 5.39
CA ASP A 24 -8.07 -7.26 6.26
C ASP A 24 -9.08 -7.00 7.37
N VAL A 25 -9.11 -5.80 7.93
CA VAL A 25 -10.11 -5.40 8.92
C VAL A 25 -11.52 -5.48 8.34
N TYR A 26 -11.74 -4.95 7.14
CA TYR A 26 -13.06 -4.99 6.49
C TYR A 26 -13.46 -6.39 6.05
N LEU A 27 -12.52 -7.20 5.56
CA LEU A 27 -12.78 -8.61 5.22
C LEU A 27 -13.18 -9.41 6.46
N THR A 28 -12.55 -9.15 7.58
CA THR A 28 -12.91 -9.76 8.87
C THR A 28 -14.30 -9.35 9.32
N LYS A 29 -14.64 -8.07 9.19
CA LYS A 29 -16.00 -7.56 9.49
C LYS A 29 -17.04 -8.23 8.61
N LYS A 30 -16.75 -8.38 7.31
CA LYS A 30 -17.66 -9.05 6.38
C LYS A 30 -17.88 -10.52 6.76
N LYS A 31 -16.81 -11.21 7.12
CA LYS A 31 -16.88 -12.61 7.58
C LYS A 31 -17.74 -12.76 8.85
N ILE A 32 -17.55 -11.87 9.81
CA ILE A 32 -18.36 -11.84 11.04
C ILE A 32 -19.83 -11.57 10.70
N ASN A 33 -20.09 -10.60 9.82
CA ASN A 33 -21.42 -10.27 9.38
C ASN A 33 -22.12 -11.46 8.70
N TYR A 34 -21.40 -12.18 7.84
CA TYR A 34 -21.86 -13.40 7.19
C TYR A 34 -22.26 -14.47 8.22
N ILE A 35 -21.42 -14.70 9.22
CA ILE A 35 -21.71 -15.67 10.31
C ILE A 35 -22.97 -15.28 11.05
N LYS A 36 -23.17 -14.00 11.34
CA LYS A 36 -24.37 -13.49 12.03
C LYS A 36 -25.65 -13.65 11.22
N THR A 37 -25.57 -13.71 9.89
CA THR A 37 -26.73 -13.88 9.01
C THR A 37 -27.05 -15.34 8.72
N GLN A 38 -26.21 -16.29 9.15
CA GLN A 38 -26.43 -17.71 8.88
C GLN A 38 -27.62 -18.28 9.67
N PRO A 39 -28.45 -19.12 9.02
CA PRO A 39 -29.47 -19.85 9.75
C PRO A 39 -28.89 -20.75 10.85
N GLY A 40 -29.45 -20.70 12.03
CA GLY A 40 -28.99 -21.51 13.17
C GLY A 40 -27.98 -20.79 14.07
N SER A 41 -27.58 -19.54 13.80
CA SER A 41 -26.87 -18.73 14.78
C SER A 41 -27.81 -18.51 16.01
N SER A 42 -27.25 -18.50 17.22
CA SER A 42 -28.04 -18.35 18.45
C SER A 42 -28.88 -17.07 18.48
N LYS A 43 -28.47 -16.04 17.78
CA LYS A 43 -29.21 -14.77 17.64
C LYS A 43 -30.51 -14.92 16.84
N PHE A 44 -30.59 -15.90 15.94
CA PHE A 44 -31.80 -16.15 15.14
C PHE A 44 -32.76 -17.10 15.83
N LYS A 45 -32.30 -18.03 16.67
CA LYS A 45 -33.16 -18.96 17.40
C LYS A 45 -34.09 -18.26 18.38
N ASP A 46 -33.64 -17.19 19.02
CA ASP A 46 -34.42 -16.42 19.98
C ASP A 46 -35.51 -15.55 19.35
N VAL A 47 -35.40 -15.30 18.03
CA VAL A 47 -36.31 -14.38 17.31
C VAL A 47 -37.41 -15.13 16.58
N VAL A 48 -37.27 -16.45 16.36
CA VAL A 48 -38.21 -17.25 15.55
C VAL A 48 -39.59 -17.41 16.18
N THR A 49 -39.73 -17.17 17.47
CA THR A 49 -40.96 -17.53 18.19
C THR A 49 -42.04 -16.46 18.22
N SER A 50 -41.81 -15.20 17.82
CA SER A 50 -42.84 -14.21 18.06
C SER A 50 -43.02 -13.04 17.11
N ARG A 51 -42.13 -12.78 16.14
CA ARG A 51 -42.31 -11.59 15.24
C ARG A 51 -41.55 -11.69 13.93
N THR A 52 -42.24 -12.04 12.85
CA THR A 52 -41.73 -12.07 11.49
C THR A 52 -41.13 -10.75 11.04
N ASN A 53 -41.67 -9.60 11.45
CA ASN A 53 -41.18 -8.28 11.08
C ASN A 53 -39.82 -7.95 11.72
N ALA A 54 -39.58 -8.36 12.93
CA ALA A 54 -38.30 -8.13 13.62
C ALA A 54 -37.16 -8.94 12.99
N ILE A 55 -37.42 -10.12 12.45
CA ILE A 55 -36.47 -10.95 11.73
C ILE A 55 -36.12 -10.28 10.40
N PHE A 56 -37.11 -9.78 9.70
CA PHE A 56 -36.96 -9.11 8.41
C PHE A 56 -36.13 -7.85 8.54
N ASP A 57 -36.38 -7.04 9.55
CA ASP A 57 -35.60 -5.82 9.82
C ASP A 57 -34.12 -6.12 10.14
N LYS A 58 -33.90 -7.21 10.86
CA LYS A 58 -32.55 -7.68 11.20
C LYS A 58 -31.78 -8.12 9.94
N PHE A 59 -32.41 -8.90 9.08
CA PHE A 59 -31.83 -9.30 7.80
C PHE A 59 -31.53 -8.11 6.92
N SER A 60 -32.46 -7.19 6.77
CA SER A 60 -32.28 -5.96 6.01
C SER A 60 -31.08 -5.16 6.51
N HIS A 61 -30.94 -5.04 7.83
CA HIS A 61 -29.81 -4.33 8.44
C HIS A 61 -28.45 -4.98 8.06
N TYR A 62 -28.35 -6.30 8.13
CA TYR A 62 -27.12 -7.01 7.78
C TYR A 62 -26.82 -6.96 6.29
N ILE A 63 -27.84 -7.00 5.42
CA ILE A 63 -27.68 -6.88 3.98
C ILE A 63 -27.12 -5.49 3.61
N ILE A 64 -27.70 -4.43 4.16
CA ILE A 64 -27.23 -3.05 3.93
C ILE A 64 -25.78 -2.89 4.41
N LYS A 65 -25.48 -3.40 5.60
CA LYS A 65 -24.13 -3.36 6.16
C LYS A 65 -23.12 -4.12 5.29
N ASP A 66 -23.52 -5.26 4.73
CA ASP A 66 -22.69 -6.05 3.82
C ASP A 66 -22.40 -5.30 2.52
N GLU A 67 -23.40 -4.62 1.95
CA GLU A 67 -23.23 -3.78 0.77
C GLU A 67 -22.27 -2.60 1.04
N GLU A 68 -22.37 -1.96 2.18
CA GLU A 68 -21.44 -0.90 2.61
C GLU A 68 -20.01 -1.43 2.76
N LEU A 69 -19.85 -2.63 3.33
CA LEU A 69 -18.56 -3.30 3.46
C LEU A 69 -17.98 -3.64 2.08
N ASP A 70 -18.79 -4.15 1.16
CA ASP A 70 -18.35 -4.46 -0.21
C ASP A 70 -17.87 -3.21 -0.94
N THR A 71 -18.58 -2.11 -0.82
CA THR A 71 -18.18 -0.83 -1.41
C THR A 71 -16.81 -0.37 -0.88
N LYS A 72 -16.61 -0.49 0.43
CA LYS A 72 -15.35 -0.12 1.06
C LYS A 72 -14.20 -1.04 0.65
N ILE A 73 -14.44 -2.35 0.63
CA ILE A 73 -13.47 -3.36 0.18
C ILE A 73 -13.05 -3.09 -1.26
N TYR A 74 -14.00 -2.85 -2.14
CA TYR A 74 -13.73 -2.54 -3.56
C TYR A 74 -12.87 -1.28 -3.70
N SER A 75 -13.21 -0.22 -2.97
CA SER A 75 -12.45 1.04 -2.97
C SER A 75 -10.99 0.82 -2.52
N LEU A 76 -10.77 0.02 -1.47
CA LEU A 76 -9.43 -0.30 -0.99
C LEU A 76 -8.64 -1.13 -2.01
N GLN A 77 -9.28 -2.12 -2.63
CA GLN A 77 -8.66 -2.93 -3.68
C GLN A 77 -8.24 -2.11 -4.89
N GLU A 78 -9.07 -1.16 -5.31
CA GLU A 78 -8.73 -0.24 -6.40
C GLU A 78 -7.54 0.66 -6.04
N SER A 79 -7.49 1.17 -4.82
CA SER A 79 -6.37 1.99 -4.34
C SER A 79 -5.07 1.18 -4.31
N ILE A 80 -5.11 -0.06 -3.82
CA ILE A 80 -3.95 -0.96 -3.83
C ILE A 80 -3.46 -1.19 -5.26
N LEU A 81 -4.36 -1.48 -6.18
CA LEU A 81 -4.02 -1.70 -7.59
C LEU A 81 -3.37 -0.47 -8.21
N SER A 82 -3.88 0.72 -7.92
CA SER A 82 -3.31 1.98 -8.39
C SER A 82 -1.87 2.18 -7.92
N TYR A 83 -1.58 1.87 -6.67
CA TYR A 83 -0.22 1.94 -6.13
C TYR A 83 0.70 0.86 -6.75
N GLN A 84 0.19 -0.33 -6.99
CA GLN A 84 0.94 -1.39 -7.66
C GLN A 84 1.33 -0.98 -9.09
N GLU A 85 0.40 -0.41 -9.84
CA GLU A 85 0.66 0.13 -11.18
C GLU A 85 1.69 1.28 -11.13
N TYR A 86 1.59 2.14 -10.14
CA TYR A 86 2.56 3.21 -9.92
C TYR A 86 3.96 2.66 -9.68
N ILE A 87 4.10 1.64 -8.84
CA ILE A 87 5.39 0.98 -8.57
C ILE A 87 5.99 0.40 -9.84
N LEU A 88 5.18 -0.28 -10.66
CA LEU A 88 5.66 -0.84 -11.93
C LEU A 88 6.17 0.24 -12.87
N LYS A 89 5.46 1.35 -12.98
CA LYS A 89 5.89 2.50 -13.81
C LYS A 89 7.18 3.11 -13.28
N GLU A 90 7.32 3.25 -11.97
CA GLU A 90 8.54 3.75 -11.35
C GLU A 90 9.74 2.82 -11.56
N MET A 91 9.54 1.52 -11.39
CA MET A 91 10.59 0.54 -11.67
C MET A 91 11.06 0.61 -13.13
N GLN A 92 10.12 0.74 -14.06
CA GLN A 92 10.43 0.89 -15.47
C GLN A 92 11.18 2.20 -15.75
N ARG A 93 10.74 3.32 -15.15
CA ARG A 93 11.42 4.61 -15.26
C ARG A 93 12.85 4.52 -14.76
N ILE A 94 13.07 3.94 -13.58
CA ILE A 94 14.39 3.78 -12.98
C ILE A 94 15.28 2.90 -13.85
N SER A 95 14.76 1.83 -14.42
CA SER A 95 15.52 0.94 -15.30
C SER A 95 16.00 1.62 -16.58
N ASN A 96 15.35 2.70 -17.01
CA ASN A 96 15.69 3.47 -18.20
C ASN A 96 16.63 4.66 -17.92
N ILE A 97 17.01 4.86 -16.66
CA ILE A 97 17.96 5.93 -16.29
C ILE A 97 19.36 5.58 -16.79
N GLU A 98 20.11 6.58 -17.21
CA GLU A 98 21.50 6.40 -17.65
C GLU A 98 22.34 5.70 -16.58
N PRO A 99 23.19 4.71 -16.96
CA PRO A 99 23.91 3.87 -15.99
C PRO A 99 24.73 4.63 -14.95
N TYR A 100 25.36 5.74 -15.33
CA TYR A 100 26.18 6.52 -14.40
C TYR A 100 25.35 7.22 -13.31
N LYS A 101 24.13 7.62 -13.65
CA LYS A 101 23.18 8.22 -12.70
C LYS A 101 22.54 7.13 -11.82
N LEU A 102 22.18 6.02 -12.44
CA LEU A 102 21.59 4.88 -11.74
C LEU A 102 22.55 4.34 -10.66
N LYS A 103 23.83 4.38 -10.90
CA LYS A 103 24.85 3.94 -9.95
C LYS A 103 24.81 4.73 -8.63
N VAL A 104 24.54 6.02 -8.70
CA VAL A 104 24.34 6.88 -7.52
C VAL A 104 23.17 6.36 -6.68
N TYR A 105 22.07 6.06 -7.33
CA TYR A 105 20.86 5.53 -6.69
C TYR A 105 21.14 4.15 -6.06
N GLU A 106 21.75 3.25 -6.80
CA GLU A 106 22.07 1.90 -6.33
C GLU A 106 22.98 1.91 -5.12
N LEU A 107 24.01 2.74 -5.10
CA LEU A 107 24.92 2.85 -3.96
C LEU A 107 24.22 3.42 -2.72
N ARG A 108 23.35 4.40 -2.90
CA ARG A 108 22.62 4.99 -1.78
C ARG A 108 21.58 4.03 -1.19
N GLU A 109 20.89 3.26 -2.05
CA GLU A 109 19.84 2.33 -1.67
C GLU A 109 20.33 0.88 -1.46
N ASP A 110 21.64 0.67 -1.33
CA ASP A 110 22.24 -0.65 -1.16
C ASP A 110 21.80 -1.28 0.15
N MET A 111 20.95 -2.28 0.06
CA MET A 111 20.37 -2.98 1.21
C MET A 111 21.40 -3.83 1.96
N GLU A 112 22.36 -4.40 1.26
CA GLU A 112 23.42 -5.20 1.89
C GLU A 112 24.30 -4.31 2.77
N PHE A 113 24.64 -3.13 2.27
CA PHE A 113 25.38 -2.15 3.05
C PHE A 113 24.61 -1.71 4.30
N MET A 114 23.30 -1.44 4.15
CA MET A 114 22.45 -1.06 5.27
C MET A 114 22.37 -2.16 6.33
N ARG A 115 22.28 -3.42 5.93
CA ARG A 115 22.27 -4.56 6.86
C ARG A 115 23.60 -4.70 7.60
N LYS A 116 24.71 -4.50 6.89
CA LYS A 116 26.05 -4.67 7.45
C LYS A 116 26.43 -3.55 8.42
N TYR A 117 26.13 -2.31 8.07
CA TYR A 117 26.57 -1.12 8.82
C TYR A 117 25.45 -0.41 9.56
N ASN A 118 24.20 -0.86 9.41
CA ASN A 118 23.00 -0.27 10.00
C ASN A 118 22.82 1.22 9.67
N ARG A 119 23.24 1.63 8.48
CA ARG A 119 23.11 2.98 7.92
C ARG A 119 23.22 2.95 6.39
N LYS A 120 22.79 4.01 5.76
CA LYS A 120 23.07 4.24 4.34
C LYS A 120 24.48 4.78 4.14
N ARG A 121 25.05 4.58 2.93
CA ARG A 121 26.33 5.22 2.57
C ARG A 121 26.21 6.74 2.66
N TYR A 122 27.25 7.38 3.19
CA TYR A 122 27.31 8.84 3.18
C TYR A 122 27.54 9.37 1.76
N TRP A 123 27.03 10.56 1.51
CA TRP A 123 27.18 11.19 0.19
C TRP A 123 28.63 11.30 -0.25
N ILE A 124 29.55 11.59 0.67
CA ILE A 124 30.96 11.68 0.38
C ILE A 124 31.56 10.32 -0.04
N GLU A 125 31.14 9.23 0.57
CA GLU A 125 31.56 7.88 0.19
C GLU A 125 31.14 7.54 -1.24
N ILE A 126 29.91 7.89 -1.61
CA ILE A 126 29.41 7.68 -2.97
C ILE A 126 30.16 8.56 -3.98
N ALA A 127 30.39 9.82 -3.63
CA ALA A 127 31.11 10.76 -4.46
C ALA A 127 32.55 10.29 -4.74
N GLU A 128 33.25 9.82 -3.73
CA GLU A 128 34.60 9.27 -3.88
C GLU A 128 34.64 8.02 -4.76
N SER A 129 33.66 7.13 -4.59
CA SER A 129 33.56 5.89 -5.38
C SER A 129 33.36 6.16 -6.89
N LEU A 130 32.66 7.22 -7.23
CA LEU A 130 32.31 7.56 -8.61
C LEU A 130 33.13 8.69 -9.23
N ASN A 131 34.04 9.28 -8.47
CA ASN A 131 34.83 10.46 -8.88
C ASN A 131 33.93 11.67 -9.21
N TYR A 132 32.87 11.86 -8.45
CA TYR A 132 31.99 13.01 -8.58
C TYR A 132 32.09 13.91 -7.35
N SER A 133 31.62 15.15 -7.46
CA SER A 133 31.45 16.00 -6.27
C SER A 133 30.24 15.55 -5.46
N GLU A 134 30.29 15.77 -4.15
CA GLU A 134 29.16 15.46 -3.26
C GLU A 134 27.89 16.18 -3.68
N LYS A 135 28.00 17.45 -4.11
CA LYS A 135 26.89 18.25 -4.63
C LYS A 135 26.25 17.61 -5.86
N GLN A 136 27.04 17.10 -6.77
CA GLN A 136 26.57 16.44 -7.99
C GLN A 136 25.83 15.14 -7.67
N VAL A 137 26.37 14.33 -6.76
CA VAL A 137 25.75 13.07 -6.32
C VAL A 137 24.40 13.32 -5.66
N ARG A 138 24.33 14.30 -4.77
CA ARG A 138 23.06 14.69 -4.12
C ARG A 138 22.02 15.17 -5.11
N ARG A 139 22.43 15.96 -6.09
CA ARG A 139 21.53 16.46 -7.14
C ARG A 139 20.99 15.32 -8.00
N ILE A 140 21.83 14.40 -8.43
CA ILE A 140 21.42 13.24 -9.22
C ILE A 140 20.41 12.40 -8.45
N TYR A 141 20.70 12.10 -7.21
CA TYR A 141 19.80 11.31 -6.37
C TYR A 141 18.43 11.99 -6.19
N LYS A 142 18.41 13.28 -5.90
CA LYS A 142 17.16 14.05 -5.79
C LYS A 142 16.34 14.04 -7.08
N GLU A 143 16.98 14.17 -8.22
CA GLU A 143 16.31 14.12 -9.52
C GLU A 143 15.66 12.74 -9.75
N ILE A 144 16.33 11.68 -9.36
CA ILE A 144 15.80 10.31 -9.48
C ILE A 144 14.60 10.12 -8.58
N ILE A 145 14.70 10.43 -7.30
CA ILE A 145 13.60 10.19 -6.35
C ILE A 145 12.42 11.14 -6.56
N ASN A 146 12.63 12.29 -7.16
CA ASN A 146 11.56 13.25 -7.46
C ASN A 146 10.93 13.05 -8.84
N GLY A 147 11.37 12.04 -9.59
CA GLY A 147 10.79 11.72 -10.87
C GLY A 147 11.15 12.67 -12.00
N LYS A 148 12.26 13.42 -11.87
CA LYS A 148 12.69 14.40 -12.88
C LYS A 148 13.59 13.84 -13.98
N ILE A 149 14.02 12.61 -13.80
CA ILE A 149 14.85 11.91 -14.81
C ILE A 149 14.09 10.67 -15.28
#